data_37da2c330f29963e3fc47b124f20cd2d
#
_entry.id   37da2c330f29963e3fc47b124f20cd2d
#
_cell.length_a   1.000
_cell.length_b   1.000
_cell.length_c   1.000
_cell.angle_alpha   90.00
_cell.angle_beta   90.00
_cell.angle_gamma   90.00
#
_symmetry.space_group_name_H-M   'P 1'
#
loop_
_entity.id
_entity.type
_entity.pdbx_description
1 polymer ?
#
loop_
_entity_poly.entity_id
_entity_poly.type
_entity_poly.pdbx_seq_one_letter_code
_entity_poly.pdbx_strand_id
1 'polypeptide(L)'
;MLRLLLFIITFHCLQTSDAISEIYEGWLDPDSTGPIQPLWMELNEDKSGQFTGWYVNRIEPDTVYFKGERAKKGIVLKVMANRTVVKEQFTLHESDSGLEGLWKPAKGYGSDIRLFKTEPDFTKTMRVSIDPNILRKGKGKQDSISDIQYLMVRKGIASIKVYRERNDGHRPWISYHVIDLIKNKEIQLTDYLIDHAFATKKIDADSHAEEVAIEQLKQYAEDELTTMQDCGMNLDQELHLDNVILYPNRTAITFDYLNVFGMHEECEYLIYPIQYTIPIEEFKACIRPGSFLSRLLIGS
;
A
#
# COMPACT_ATOMS: atom_id res chain seq x y z
N MET A 1 -14.35 25.60 72.84
CA MET A 1 -14.71 26.22 71.53
C MET A 1 -13.89 25.55 70.43
N LEU A 2 -14.43 24.52 69.82
CA LEU A 2 -13.76 23.71 68.83
C LEU A 2 -14.19 24.26 67.44
N ARG A 3 -13.28 24.91 66.71
CA ARG A 3 -13.53 25.38 65.33
C ARG A 3 -13.28 24.22 64.40
N LEU A 4 -14.39 23.65 63.90
CA LEU A 4 -14.40 22.66 62.86
C LEU A 4 -14.04 23.33 61.54
N LEU A 5 -12.84 23.11 61.03
CA LEU A 5 -12.45 23.54 59.71
C LEU A 5 -12.99 22.51 58.71
N LEU A 6 -14.07 22.86 58.02
CA LEU A 6 -14.62 22.09 56.91
C LEU A 6 -13.69 22.29 55.69
N PHE A 7 -12.80 21.34 55.44
CA PHE A 7 -12.09 21.27 54.17
C PHE A 7 -13.10 20.76 53.12
N ILE A 8 -13.62 21.69 52.35
CA ILE A 8 -14.33 21.37 51.11
C ILE A 8 -13.28 20.95 50.11
N ILE A 9 -13.02 19.65 50.05
CA ILE A 9 -12.29 19.05 48.91
C ILE A 9 -13.26 19.11 47.73
N THR A 10 -13.16 20.19 46.95
CA THR A 10 -13.73 20.20 45.63
C THR A 10 -12.98 19.15 44.79
N PHE A 11 -13.54 17.95 44.76
CA PHE A 11 -13.24 16.96 43.76
C PHE A 11 -13.61 17.60 42.43
N HIS A 12 -12.64 18.26 41.77
CA HIS A 12 -12.74 18.45 40.35
C HIS A 12 -12.72 17.05 39.77
N CYS A 13 -13.90 16.50 39.55
CA CYS A 13 -14.06 15.48 38.50
C CYS A 13 -13.43 16.08 37.27
N LEU A 14 -12.22 15.67 36.96
CA LEU A 14 -11.71 15.68 35.62
C LEU A 14 -12.77 14.93 34.82
N GLN A 15 -13.73 15.68 34.26
CA GLN A 15 -14.52 15.18 33.16
C GLN A 15 -13.49 14.83 32.10
N THR A 16 -13.12 13.56 32.09
CA THR A 16 -12.53 12.98 30.89
C THR A 16 -13.55 13.31 29.81
N SER A 17 -13.25 14.31 29.01
CA SER A 17 -14.02 14.55 27.81
C SER A 17 -14.01 13.20 27.11
N ASP A 18 -15.19 12.64 26.85
CA ASP A 18 -15.33 11.44 26.02
C ASP A 18 -14.91 11.85 24.60
N ALA A 19 -13.60 11.98 24.41
CA ALA A 19 -13.03 12.20 23.10
C ALA A 19 -13.22 10.90 22.32
N ILE A 20 -13.82 11.02 21.15
CA ILE A 20 -13.94 9.88 20.24
C ILE A 20 -12.55 9.66 19.66
N SER A 21 -11.93 8.54 20.02
CA SER A 21 -10.66 8.11 19.44
C SER A 21 -10.91 7.15 18.29
N GLU A 22 -10.40 7.47 17.14
CA GLU A 22 -10.47 6.62 15.95
C GLU A 22 -9.07 6.38 15.40
N ILE A 23 -8.83 5.14 14.98
CA ILE A 23 -7.57 4.73 14.38
C ILE A 23 -7.80 4.42 12.91
N TYR A 24 -6.92 4.96 12.09
CA TYR A 24 -6.91 4.79 10.65
C TYR A 24 -5.61 4.17 10.20
N GLU A 25 -5.68 3.32 9.18
CA GLU A 25 -4.55 2.87 8.38
C GLU A 25 -4.73 3.33 6.94
N GLY A 26 -3.64 3.61 6.24
CA GLY A 26 -3.72 4.07 4.86
C GLY A 26 -2.36 4.41 4.30
N TRP A 27 -2.35 5.36 3.39
CA TRP A 27 -1.12 5.77 2.71
C TRP A 27 -1.17 7.18 2.18
N LEU A 28 0.02 7.74 1.98
CA LEU A 28 0.25 8.86 1.08
C LEU A 28 0.57 8.29 -0.30
N ASP A 29 -0.02 8.87 -1.31
CA ASP A 29 0.15 8.51 -2.72
C ASP A 29 0.76 9.69 -3.47
N PRO A 30 2.09 9.81 -3.51
CA PRO A 30 2.76 10.93 -4.18
C PRO A 30 2.59 10.88 -5.70
N ASP A 31 2.38 9.68 -6.23
CA ASP A 31 2.15 9.43 -7.64
C ASP A 31 1.16 8.24 -7.75
N SER A 32 0.07 8.44 -8.48
CA SER A 32 -1.00 7.44 -8.60
C SER A 32 -0.54 6.07 -9.13
N THR A 33 0.63 5.99 -9.73
CA THR A 33 1.24 4.78 -10.30
C THR A 33 2.44 4.28 -9.52
N GLY A 34 3.08 5.14 -8.72
CA GLY A 34 4.28 4.85 -7.96
C GLY A 34 4.06 4.12 -6.64
N PRO A 35 5.13 3.94 -5.85
CA PRO A 35 5.03 3.35 -4.52
C PRO A 35 4.27 4.26 -3.55
N ILE A 36 3.52 3.63 -2.67
CA ILE A 36 2.84 4.33 -1.59
C ILE A 36 3.74 4.49 -0.36
N GLN A 37 3.42 5.48 0.47
CA GLN A 37 4.01 5.62 1.81
C GLN A 37 2.97 5.22 2.86
N PRO A 38 3.01 4.00 3.40
CA PRO A 38 2.03 3.53 4.36
C PRO A 38 2.11 4.33 5.64
N LEU A 39 0.95 4.71 6.16
CA LEU A 39 0.86 5.43 7.43
C LEU A 39 -0.31 4.93 8.29
N TRP A 40 -0.19 5.17 9.59
CA TRP A 40 -1.26 5.03 10.57
C TRP A 40 -1.48 6.35 11.26
N MET A 41 -2.74 6.64 11.55
CA MET A 41 -3.14 7.89 12.17
C MET A 41 -4.17 7.61 13.27
N GLU A 42 -3.97 8.20 14.45
CA GLU A 42 -4.97 8.26 15.49
C GLU A 42 -5.53 9.67 15.57
N LEU A 43 -6.84 9.78 15.49
CA LEU A 43 -7.59 11.02 15.59
C LEU A 43 -8.46 11.01 16.85
N ASN A 44 -8.32 12.03 17.68
CA ASN A 44 -9.15 12.26 18.85
C ASN A 44 -9.91 13.59 18.65
N GLU A 45 -11.20 13.49 18.46
CA GLU A 45 -12.09 14.67 18.35
C GLU A 45 -12.73 14.99 19.70
N ASP A 46 -12.62 16.22 20.16
CA ASP A 46 -13.31 16.68 21.36
C ASP A 46 -14.70 17.27 21.01
N LYS A 47 -15.49 17.56 22.05
CA LYS A 47 -16.86 18.12 21.89
C LYS A 47 -16.91 19.48 21.18
N SER A 48 -15.80 20.16 21.05
CA SER A 48 -15.71 21.46 20.36
C SER A 48 -15.32 21.35 18.89
N GLY A 49 -15.09 20.10 18.39
CA GLY A 49 -14.61 19.86 17.03
C GLY A 49 -13.12 20.13 16.85
N GLN A 50 -12.36 20.16 17.96
CA GLN A 50 -10.91 20.21 17.90
C GLN A 50 -10.34 18.80 17.83
N PHE A 51 -9.33 18.63 16.98
CA PHE A 51 -8.64 17.37 16.81
C PHE A 51 -7.25 17.41 17.45
N THR A 52 -6.90 16.32 18.07
CA THR A 52 -5.52 15.99 18.46
C THR A 52 -5.20 14.57 18.04
N GLY A 53 -3.95 14.26 17.84
CA GLY A 53 -3.56 12.90 17.50
C GLY A 53 -2.11 12.79 17.07
N TRP A 54 -1.83 11.67 16.48
CA TRP A 54 -0.51 11.35 15.96
C TRP A 54 -0.62 10.50 14.70
N TYR A 55 0.45 10.51 13.90
CA TYR A 55 0.63 9.53 12.84
C TYR A 55 2.04 8.94 12.86
N VAL A 56 2.18 7.78 12.24
CA VAL A 56 3.44 7.08 12.01
C VAL A 56 3.51 6.71 10.55
N ASN A 57 4.58 7.12 9.87
CA ASN A 57 4.90 6.63 8.53
C ASN A 57 5.74 5.36 8.68
N ARG A 58 5.44 4.31 7.92
CA ARG A 58 6.17 3.04 8.02
C ARG A 58 7.61 3.13 7.51
N ILE A 59 7.89 4.05 6.62
CA ILE A 59 9.24 4.29 6.08
C ILE A 59 10.09 5.04 7.11
N GLU A 60 9.48 6.04 7.76
CA GLU A 60 10.08 6.83 8.83
C GLU A 60 9.24 6.62 10.10
N PRO A 61 9.59 5.63 10.95
CA PRO A 61 8.70 5.15 12.01
C PRO A 61 8.60 6.09 13.24
N ASP A 62 9.02 7.32 13.10
CA ASP A 62 8.86 8.33 14.15
C ASP A 62 7.40 8.73 14.32
N THR A 63 6.99 8.87 15.57
CA THR A 63 5.64 9.34 15.89
C THR A 63 5.57 10.85 15.76
N VAL A 64 4.68 11.31 14.88
CA VAL A 64 4.47 12.74 14.62
C VAL A 64 3.11 13.16 15.17
N TYR A 65 3.12 14.17 16.05
CA TYR A 65 1.91 14.69 16.69
C TYR A 65 1.35 15.89 15.91
N PHE A 66 0.04 15.98 15.86
CA PHE A 66 -0.67 17.08 15.22
C PHE A 66 -1.82 17.61 16.08
N LYS A 67 -2.30 18.80 15.71
CA LYS A 67 -3.55 19.40 16.17
C LYS A 67 -4.35 19.89 14.97
N GLY A 68 -5.66 20.00 15.14
CA GLY A 68 -6.50 20.48 14.05
C GLY A 68 -7.90 20.84 14.48
N GLU A 69 -8.70 21.14 13.50
CA GLU A 69 -10.09 21.59 13.69
C GLU A 69 -10.98 21.12 12.54
N ARG A 70 -12.27 21.00 12.83
CA ARG A 70 -13.30 20.76 11.82
C ARG A 70 -13.59 22.07 11.08
N ALA A 71 -13.29 22.08 9.81
CA ALA A 71 -13.54 23.20 8.90
C ALA A 71 -14.83 22.98 8.09
N LYS A 72 -15.30 24.01 7.37
CA LYS A 72 -16.53 23.93 6.54
C LYS A 72 -16.50 22.80 5.49
N LYS A 73 -15.30 22.40 5.04
CA LYS A 73 -15.11 21.40 3.96
C LYS A 73 -14.36 20.14 4.44
N GLY A 74 -14.33 19.87 5.74
CA GLY A 74 -13.66 18.68 6.27
C GLY A 74 -12.82 18.97 7.50
N ILE A 75 -11.72 18.28 7.65
CA ILE A 75 -10.80 18.31 8.80
C ILE A 75 -9.47 18.89 8.34
N VAL A 76 -8.95 19.87 9.08
CA VAL A 76 -7.63 20.43 8.82
C VAL A 76 -6.72 20.11 10.00
N LEU A 77 -5.67 19.31 9.78
CA LEU A 77 -4.69 18.92 10.79
C LEU A 77 -3.35 19.60 10.47
N LYS A 78 -2.65 20.08 11.50
CA LYS A 78 -1.35 20.76 11.37
C LYS A 78 -0.31 20.14 12.28
N VAL A 79 0.82 19.79 11.69
CA VAL A 79 2.04 19.44 12.40
C VAL A 79 2.87 20.72 12.55
N MET A 80 3.22 21.04 13.75
CA MET A 80 3.93 22.29 14.04
C MET A 80 5.41 22.01 14.26
N ALA A 81 6.28 22.71 13.53
CA ALA A 81 7.72 22.71 13.81
C ALA A 81 8.02 23.51 15.10
N ASN A 82 7.24 24.56 15.34
CA ASN A 82 7.24 25.37 16.58
C ASN A 82 5.86 26.03 16.72
N ARG A 83 5.70 26.96 17.67
CA ARG A 83 4.38 27.58 17.97
C ARG A 83 3.72 28.31 16.78
N THR A 84 4.49 28.69 15.76
CA THR A 84 4.01 29.55 14.66
C THR A 84 4.24 28.97 13.28
N VAL A 85 5.12 27.98 13.13
CA VAL A 85 5.52 27.41 11.83
C VAL A 85 4.86 26.06 11.63
N VAL A 86 4.03 25.96 10.60
CA VAL A 86 3.44 24.70 10.16
C VAL A 86 4.50 23.93 9.35
N LYS A 87 4.83 22.73 9.80
CA LYS A 87 5.74 21.80 9.11
C LYS A 87 4.99 20.99 8.05
N GLU A 88 3.78 20.54 8.39
CA GLU A 88 2.93 19.72 7.52
C GLU A 88 1.46 20.03 7.79
N GLN A 89 0.64 19.83 6.76
CA GLN A 89 -0.80 20.02 6.88
C GLN A 89 -1.53 18.89 6.15
N PHE A 90 -2.56 18.35 6.79
CA PHE A 90 -3.54 17.46 6.18
C PHE A 90 -4.86 18.24 6.00
N THR A 91 -5.46 18.07 4.84
CA THR A 91 -6.83 18.54 4.56
C THR A 91 -7.64 17.34 4.16
N LEU A 92 -8.49 16.85 5.07
CA LEU A 92 -9.21 15.59 4.94
C LEU A 92 -10.70 15.83 4.83
N HIS A 93 -11.38 14.95 4.13
CA HIS A 93 -12.84 14.87 4.09
C HIS A 93 -13.29 13.43 4.31
N GLU A 94 -14.48 13.27 4.84
CA GLU A 94 -15.08 11.95 5.06
C GLU A 94 -15.49 11.34 3.71
N SER A 95 -15.23 10.06 3.56
CA SER A 95 -15.65 9.23 2.43
C SER A 95 -16.33 7.96 2.96
N ASP A 96 -16.96 7.17 2.09
CA ASP A 96 -17.65 5.93 2.47
C ASP A 96 -16.71 4.92 3.14
N SER A 97 -15.42 4.97 2.84
CA SER A 97 -14.41 4.04 3.36
C SER A 97 -13.54 4.60 4.50
N GLY A 98 -13.66 5.91 4.81
CA GLY A 98 -12.84 6.55 5.85
C GLY A 98 -12.58 8.02 5.59
N LEU A 99 -11.32 8.42 5.48
CA LEU A 99 -10.92 9.80 5.21
C LEU A 99 -10.03 9.85 3.96
N GLU A 100 -10.29 10.85 3.13
CA GLU A 100 -9.50 11.11 1.93
C GLU A 100 -9.12 12.60 1.87
N GLY A 101 -8.07 12.92 1.15
CA GLY A 101 -7.70 14.32 0.99
C GLY A 101 -6.27 14.54 0.52
N LEU A 102 -5.66 15.60 1.02
CA LEU A 102 -4.32 16.03 0.64
C LEU A 102 -3.43 16.20 1.86
N TRP A 103 -2.25 15.62 1.81
CA TRP A 103 -1.13 15.96 2.68
C TRP A 103 -0.21 16.94 1.97
N LYS A 104 0.26 17.95 2.69
CA LYS A 104 1.15 18.97 2.15
C LYS A 104 2.27 19.28 3.15
N PRO A 105 3.54 19.03 2.80
CA PRO A 105 4.67 19.47 3.59
C PRO A 105 4.87 20.98 3.46
N ALA A 106 5.63 21.59 4.37
CA ALA A 106 5.97 23.01 4.30
C ALA A 106 6.77 23.39 3.03
N LYS A 107 7.50 22.42 2.49
CA LYS A 107 8.29 22.56 1.25
C LYS A 107 8.08 21.31 0.40
N GLY A 108 7.89 21.48 -0.89
CA GLY A 108 7.70 20.39 -1.85
C GLY A 108 6.26 20.26 -2.33
N TYR A 109 6.00 19.16 -2.99
CA TYR A 109 4.69 18.83 -3.55
C TYR A 109 3.85 18.07 -2.51
N GLY A 110 2.54 18.28 -2.56
CA GLY A 110 1.59 17.52 -1.76
C GLY A 110 1.39 16.13 -2.34
N SER A 111 0.82 15.25 -1.52
CA SER A 111 0.44 13.90 -1.89
C SER A 111 -1.01 13.66 -1.54
N ASP A 112 -1.71 12.90 -2.37
CA ASP A 112 -3.02 12.40 -2.00
C ASP A 112 -2.88 11.49 -0.79
N ILE A 113 -3.88 11.53 0.09
CA ILE A 113 -3.95 10.67 1.26
C ILE A 113 -5.27 9.92 1.27
N ARG A 114 -5.20 8.64 1.57
CA ARG A 114 -6.36 7.79 1.78
C ARG A 114 -6.20 7.00 3.07
N LEU A 115 -7.18 7.10 3.94
CA LEU A 115 -7.20 6.51 5.27
C LEU A 115 -8.47 5.69 5.44
N PHE A 116 -8.31 4.46 5.89
CA PHE A 116 -9.40 3.54 6.20
C PHE A 116 -9.50 3.38 7.70
N LYS A 117 -10.69 3.42 8.24
CA LYS A 117 -10.89 3.10 9.65
C LYS A 117 -10.45 1.67 9.91
N THR A 118 -9.59 1.47 10.90
CA THR A 118 -9.04 0.14 11.21
C THR A 118 -9.47 -0.32 12.60
N GLU A 119 -9.46 -1.63 12.78
CA GLU A 119 -9.76 -2.25 14.07
C GLU A 119 -8.51 -2.24 14.98
N PRO A 120 -8.68 -2.17 16.31
CA PRO A 120 -7.55 -2.15 17.25
C PRO A 120 -6.58 -3.33 17.10
N ASP A 121 -7.07 -4.48 16.64
CA ASP A 121 -6.23 -5.68 16.45
C ASP A 121 -5.14 -5.49 15.39
N PHE A 122 -5.36 -4.62 14.42
CA PHE A 122 -4.37 -4.34 13.37
C PHE A 122 -3.34 -3.29 13.77
N THR A 123 -3.55 -2.56 14.85
CA THR A 123 -2.58 -1.54 15.32
C THR A 123 -1.22 -2.13 15.65
N LYS A 124 -1.18 -3.41 16.07
CA LYS A 124 0.06 -4.13 16.35
C LYS A 124 0.95 -4.28 15.11
N THR A 125 0.37 -4.23 13.91
CA THR A 125 1.11 -4.40 12.66
C THR A 125 1.84 -3.13 12.20
N MET A 126 1.52 -1.98 12.80
CA MET A 126 2.13 -0.68 12.46
C MET A 126 3.65 -0.70 12.48
N ARG A 127 4.24 -1.40 13.47
CA ARG A 127 5.68 -1.42 13.74
C ARG A 127 6.31 -2.78 13.52
N VAL A 128 5.60 -3.71 12.89
CA VAL A 128 6.16 -5.04 12.58
C VAL A 128 7.21 -4.86 11.49
N SER A 129 8.46 -5.13 11.83
CA SER A 129 9.53 -5.25 10.84
C SER A 129 9.30 -6.52 10.02
N ILE A 130 9.36 -6.41 8.71
CA ILE A 130 9.28 -7.58 7.83
C ILE A 130 10.51 -8.46 8.08
N ASP A 131 10.31 -9.76 8.27
CA ASP A 131 11.42 -10.72 8.46
C ASP A 131 12.39 -10.61 7.29
N PRO A 132 13.67 -10.27 7.53
CA PRO A 132 14.66 -10.17 6.48
C PRO A 132 14.84 -11.47 5.67
N ASN A 133 14.49 -12.63 6.23
CA ASN A 133 14.54 -13.90 5.52
C ASN A 133 13.46 -14.00 4.43
N ILE A 134 12.30 -13.35 4.59
CA ILE A 134 11.30 -13.24 3.54
C ILE A 134 11.90 -12.48 2.36
N LEU A 135 12.53 -11.35 2.66
CA LEU A 135 13.12 -10.47 1.65
C LEU A 135 14.33 -11.07 0.94
N ARG A 136 14.96 -12.08 1.53
CA ARG A 136 16.14 -12.76 0.96
C ARG A 136 15.80 -13.99 0.10
N LYS A 137 14.54 -14.38 0.01
CA LYS A 137 14.11 -15.47 -0.86
C LYS A 137 14.21 -15.03 -2.33
N GLY A 138 15.21 -15.51 -3.02
CA GLY A 138 15.46 -15.27 -4.44
C GLY A 138 16.78 -15.90 -4.87
N LYS A 139 16.95 -16.09 -6.17
CA LYS A 139 18.18 -16.69 -6.74
C LYS A 139 19.36 -15.75 -6.48
N GLY A 140 20.38 -16.23 -5.79
CA GLY A 140 21.66 -15.54 -5.62
C GLY A 140 21.97 -15.17 -4.17
N LYS A 141 22.95 -15.85 -3.57
CA LYS A 141 23.40 -15.58 -2.19
C LYS A 141 24.15 -14.25 -2.01
N GLN A 142 24.33 -13.49 -3.08
CA GLN A 142 25.20 -12.29 -3.11
C GLN A 142 24.47 -10.99 -3.43
N ASP A 143 23.17 -11.03 -3.79
CA ASP A 143 22.43 -9.83 -4.18
C ASP A 143 22.03 -9.02 -2.95
N SER A 144 22.37 -7.74 -2.93
CA SER A 144 21.96 -6.81 -1.88
C SER A 144 20.58 -6.21 -2.20
N ILE A 145 19.74 -6.05 -1.18
CA ILE A 145 18.48 -5.29 -1.35
C ILE A 145 18.85 -3.81 -1.47
N SER A 146 18.49 -3.20 -2.59
CA SER A 146 18.72 -1.79 -2.85
C SER A 146 17.53 -0.90 -2.50
N ASP A 147 16.30 -1.41 -2.67
CA ASP A 147 15.08 -0.66 -2.37
C ASP A 147 13.91 -1.59 -2.03
N ILE A 148 12.98 -1.10 -1.21
CA ILE A 148 11.73 -1.77 -0.86
C ILE A 148 10.59 -0.78 -1.05
N GLN A 149 9.71 -1.07 -1.97
CA GLN A 149 8.54 -0.26 -2.27
C GLN A 149 7.27 -0.92 -1.77
N TYR A 150 6.48 -0.18 -1.01
CA TYR A 150 5.16 -0.63 -0.59
C TYR A 150 4.14 -0.37 -1.69
N LEU A 151 3.33 -1.38 -2.00
CA LEU A 151 2.23 -1.31 -2.97
C LEU A 151 0.89 -1.23 -2.24
N MET A 152 0.79 -1.87 -1.08
CA MET A 152 -0.36 -1.83 -0.18
C MET A 152 0.08 -2.20 1.24
N VAL A 153 -0.50 -1.54 2.25
CA VAL A 153 -0.54 -2.04 3.63
C VAL A 153 -1.94 -1.81 4.17
N ARG A 154 -2.67 -2.89 4.45
CA ARG A 154 -4.04 -2.81 4.95
C ARG A 154 -4.42 -4.08 5.71
N LYS A 155 -5.14 -3.95 6.83
CA LYS A 155 -5.69 -5.08 7.61
C LYS A 155 -4.65 -6.16 7.97
N GLY A 156 -3.42 -5.73 8.25
CA GLY A 156 -2.33 -6.65 8.56
C GLY A 156 -1.77 -7.42 7.35
N ILE A 157 -2.06 -6.95 6.14
CA ILE A 157 -1.50 -7.46 4.88
C ILE A 157 -0.58 -6.39 4.31
N ALA A 158 0.64 -6.76 3.96
CA ALA A 158 1.54 -5.92 3.17
C ALA A 158 1.80 -6.56 1.81
N SER A 159 1.77 -5.74 0.77
CA SER A 159 2.28 -6.09 -0.55
C SER A 159 3.46 -5.17 -0.86
N ILE A 160 4.58 -5.75 -1.21
CA ILE A 160 5.83 -5.03 -1.44
C ILE A 160 6.50 -5.49 -2.73
N LYS A 161 7.21 -4.55 -3.34
CA LYS A 161 8.12 -4.77 -4.45
C LYS A 161 9.54 -4.54 -3.95
N VAL A 162 10.41 -5.51 -4.15
CA VAL A 162 11.79 -5.49 -3.66
C VAL A 162 12.73 -5.45 -4.86
N TYR A 163 13.61 -4.47 -4.85
CA TYR A 163 14.68 -4.33 -5.84
C TYR A 163 15.98 -4.87 -5.22
N ARG A 164 16.72 -5.65 -6.00
CA ARG A 164 18.01 -6.20 -5.60
C ARG A 164 19.05 -5.83 -6.63
N GLU A 165 20.15 -5.28 -6.17
CA GLU A 165 21.32 -5.08 -7.01
C GLU A 165 21.98 -6.42 -7.34
N ARG A 166 22.37 -6.56 -8.59
CA ARG A 166 23.17 -7.69 -9.07
C ARG A 166 24.64 -7.33 -9.07
N ASN A 167 25.47 -8.22 -8.52
CA ASN A 167 26.92 -8.02 -8.49
C ASN A 167 27.59 -8.14 -9.84
N ASP A 168 26.86 -8.61 -10.88
CA ASP A 168 27.34 -8.79 -12.25
C ASP A 168 27.14 -7.54 -13.13
N GLY A 169 26.60 -6.44 -12.57
CA GLY A 169 26.36 -5.19 -13.30
C GLY A 169 25.09 -5.20 -14.17
N HIS A 170 24.32 -6.29 -14.16
CA HIS A 170 23.02 -6.34 -14.80
C HIS A 170 21.96 -5.57 -14.02
N ARG A 171 20.77 -5.44 -14.60
CA ARG A 171 19.64 -4.73 -13.96
C ARG A 171 19.25 -5.35 -12.63
N PRO A 172 18.71 -4.54 -11.71
CA PRO A 172 18.24 -5.06 -10.44
C PRO A 172 17.14 -6.10 -10.66
N TRP A 173 17.22 -7.18 -9.88
CA TRP A 173 16.14 -8.13 -9.77
C TRP A 173 14.93 -7.51 -9.07
N ILE A 174 13.76 -7.76 -9.61
CA ILE A 174 12.50 -7.34 -9.01
C ILE A 174 11.78 -8.58 -8.51
N SER A 175 11.32 -8.53 -7.25
CA SER A 175 10.44 -9.55 -6.69
C SER A 175 9.28 -8.90 -5.96
N TYR A 176 8.12 -9.58 -6.01
CA TYR A 176 6.91 -9.16 -5.29
C TYR A 176 6.65 -10.12 -4.15
N HIS A 177 6.27 -9.58 -3.00
CA HIS A 177 5.99 -10.36 -1.81
C HIS A 177 4.67 -9.89 -1.20
N VAL A 178 3.80 -10.84 -0.87
CA VAL A 178 2.60 -10.61 -0.07
C VAL A 178 2.83 -11.20 1.31
N ILE A 179 2.66 -10.39 2.35
CA ILE A 179 3.08 -10.71 3.71
C ILE A 179 1.91 -10.58 4.67
N ASP A 180 1.66 -11.63 5.46
CA ASP A 180 0.85 -11.54 6.68
C ASP A 180 1.69 -10.89 7.78
N LEU A 181 1.46 -9.62 8.07
CA LEU A 181 2.18 -8.88 9.09
C LEU A 181 1.86 -9.35 10.52
N ILE A 182 0.70 -10.00 10.73
CA ILE A 182 0.34 -10.54 12.04
C ILE A 182 1.20 -11.77 12.36
N LYS A 183 1.42 -12.62 11.35
CA LYS A 183 2.23 -13.83 11.48
C LYS A 183 3.68 -13.62 11.06
N ASN A 184 3.98 -12.46 10.48
CA ASN A 184 5.26 -12.13 9.82
C ASN A 184 5.72 -13.24 8.86
N LYS A 185 4.82 -13.61 7.95
CA LYS A 185 5.04 -14.73 7.02
C LYS A 185 4.61 -14.33 5.61
N GLU A 186 5.46 -14.68 4.64
CA GLU A 186 5.09 -14.60 3.23
C GLU A 186 4.00 -15.60 2.88
N ILE A 187 3.09 -15.19 2.02
CA ILE A 187 1.97 -16.00 1.54
C ILE A 187 1.92 -16.01 0.01
N GLN A 188 1.46 -17.12 -0.54
CA GLN A 188 1.06 -17.20 -1.94
C GLN A 188 -0.42 -16.81 -2.06
N LEU A 189 -0.72 -15.82 -2.88
CA LEU A 189 -2.08 -15.30 -2.99
C LEU A 189 -3.05 -16.38 -3.48
N THR A 190 -2.61 -17.19 -4.44
CA THR A 190 -3.37 -18.29 -5.05
C THR A 190 -3.89 -19.31 -4.03
N ASP A 191 -3.17 -19.53 -2.92
CA ASP A 191 -3.60 -20.48 -1.87
C ASP A 191 -4.93 -20.08 -1.20
N TYR A 192 -5.35 -18.83 -1.37
CA TYR A 192 -6.54 -18.24 -0.74
C TYR A 192 -7.66 -17.94 -1.72
N LEU A 193 -7.53 -18.37 -2.96
CA LEU A 193 -8.52 -18.15 -4.02
C LEU A 193 -9.43 -19.35 -4.25
N ILE A 194 -10.57 -19.10 -4.84
CA ILE A 194 -11.55 -20.10 -5.31
C ILE A 194 -11.22 -20.40 -6.77
N ASP A 195 -10.77 -21.61 -7.06
CA ASP A 195 -10.15 -22.00 -8.33
C ASP A 195 -10.99 -21.63 -9.57
N HIS A 196 -12.29 -21.98 -9.58
CA HIS A 196 -13.15 -21.71 -10.74
C HIS A 196 -13.44 -20.21 -10.94
N ALA A 197 -13.62 -19.44 -9.86
CA ALA A 197 -13.86 -18.00 -9.94
C ALA A 197 -12.58 -17.27 -10.36
N PHE A 198 -11.45 -17.70 -9.83
CA PHE A 198 -10.15 -17.18 -10.21
C PHE A 198 -9.79 -17.46 -11.67
N ALA A 199 -10.07 -18.69 -12.15
CA ALA A 199 -9.83 -19.06 -13.54
C ALA A 199 -10.56 -18.13 -14.52
N THR A 200 -11.81 -17.75 -14.22
CA THR A 200 -12.56 -16.78 -15.04
C THR A 200 -11.85 -15.43 -15.09
N LYS A 201 -11.42 -14.91 -13.94
CA LYS A 201 -10.71 -13.63 -13.87
C LYS A 201 -9.32 -13.68 -14.53
N LYS A 202 -8.65 -14.84 -14.46
CA LYS A 202 -7.39 -15.06 -15.18
C LYS A 202 -7.58 -15.01 -16.68
N ILE A 203 -8.65 -15.63 -17.22
CA ILE A 203 -8.95 -15.55 -18.66
C ILE A 203 -9.16 -14.10 -19.10
N ASP A 204 -9.92 -13.31 -18.35
CA ASP A 204 -10.11 -11.88 -18.64
C ASP A 204 -8.76 -11.13 -18.66
N ALA A 205 -7.89 -11.42 -17.68
CA ALA A 205 -6.57 -10.81 -17.56
C ALA A 205 -5.62 -11.25 -18.68
N ASP A 206 -5.62 -12.54 -19.04
CA ASP A 206 -4.81 -13.10 -20.14
C ASP A 206 -5.21 -12.46 -21.48
N SER A 207 -6.52 -12.35 -21.75
CA SER A 207 -7.04 -11.72 -22.98
C SER A 207 -6.61 -10.24 -23.07
N HIS A 208 -6.69 -9.52 -21.96
CA HIS A 208 -6.21 -8.14 -21.90
C HIS A 208 -4.70 -8.05 -22.16
N ALA A 209 -3.92 -8.94 -21.53
CA ALA A 209 -2.48 -8.96 -21.69
C ALA A 209 -2.08 -9.27 -23.16
N GLU A 210 -2.79 -10.17 -23.81
CA GLU A 210 -2.60 -10.49 -25.23
C GLU A 210 -2.88 -9.25 -26.12
N GLU A 211 -4.02 -8.58 -25.90
CA GLU A 211 -4.38 -7.37 -26.68
C GLU A 211 -3.30 -6.27 -26.49
N VAL A 212 -2.86 -6.03 -25.26
CA VAL A 212 -1.85 -5.01 -24.98
C VAL A 212 -0.49 -5.39 -25.58
N ALA A 213 -0.10 -6.67 -25.48
CA ALA A 213 1.15 -7.14 -26.09
C ALA A 213 1.18 -6.93 -27.61
N ILE A 214 0.08 -7.30 -28.29
CA ILE A 214 -0.06 -7.09 -29.74
C ILE A 214 -0.01 -5.60 -30.09
N GLU A 215 -0.64 -4.75 -29.27
CA GLU A 215 -0.61 -3.30 -29.51
C GLU A 215 0.77 -2.70 -29.27
N GLN A 216 1.51 -3.18 -28.27
CA GLN A 216 2.90 -2.79 -28.05
C GLN A 216 3.77 -3.15 -29.24
N LEU A 217 3.66 -4.37 -29.79
CA LEU A 217 4.45 -4.80 -30.94
C LEU A 217 4.27 -3.89 -32.17
N LYS A 218 3.07 -3.34 -32.37
CA LYS A 218 2.81 -2.40 -33.47
C LYS A 218 3.49 -1.03 -33.33
N GLN A 219 3.92 -0.70 -32.11
CA GLN A 219 4.54 0.59 -31.80
C GLN A 219 6.07 0.56 -31.94
N TYR A 220 6.67 -0.64 -31.94
CA TYR A 220 8.12 -0.78 -32.08
C TYR A 220 8.58 -0.56 -33.51
N ALA A 221 9.71 0.12 -33.65
CA ALA A 221 10.38 0.27 -34.92
C ALA A 221 11.03 -1.05 -35.40
N GLU A 222 11.35 -1.19 -36.69
CA GLU A 222 11.89 -2.44 -37.25
C GLU A 222 13.23 -2.83 -36.64
N ASP A 223 14.08 -1.88 -36.29
CA ASP A 223 15.37 -2.11 -35.62
C ASP A 223 15.18 -2.55 -34.15
N GLU A 224 14.17 -2.02 -33.46
CA GLU A 224 13.79 -2.47 -32.10
C GLU A 224 13.28 -3.91 -32.13
N LEU A 225 12.39 -4.25 -33.05
CA LEU A 225 11.90 -5.62 -33.25
C LEU A 225 13.03 -6.60 -33.56
N THR A 226 14.00 -6.19 -34.41
CA THR A 226 15.19 -7.00 -34.71
C THR A 226 15.99 -7.25 -33.42
N THR A 227 16.22 -6.21 -32.62
CA THR A 227 16.90 -6.33 -31.34
C THR A 227 16.17 -7.31 -30.38
N MET A 228 14.83 -7.23 -30.33
CA MET A 228 14.02 -8.14 -29.52
C MET A 228 14.11 -9.59 -30.01
N GLN A 229 14.16 -9.81 -31.33
CA GLN A 229 14.37 -11.14 -31.93
C GLN A 229 15.77 -11.69 -31.59
N ASP A 230 16.80 -10.88 -31.63
CA ASP A 230 18.15 -11.27 -31.19
C ASP A 230 18.18 -11.64 -29.69
N CYS A 231 17.27 -11.07 -28.91
CA CYS A 231 17.04 -11.39 -27.51
C CYS A 231 16.11 -12.59 -27.28
N GLY A 232 15.83 -13.36 -28.31
CA GLY A 232 15.05 -14.61 -28.21
C GLY A 232 13.55 -14.46 -28.41
N MET A 233 13.02 -13.24 -28.69
CA MET A 233 11.61 -13.08 -29.02
C MET A 233 11.31 -13.81 -30.33
N ASN A 234 10.28 -14.63 -30.31
CA ASN A 234 9.77 -15.27 -31.52
C ASN A 234 8.33 -14.82 -31.78
N LEU A 235 8.15 -14.03 -32.83
CA LEU A 235 6.86 -13.47 -33.24
C LEU A 235 5.83 -14.56 -33.67
N ASP A 236 6.30 -15.75 -34.01
CA ASP A 236 5.45 -16.88 -34.42
C ASP A 236 5.06 -17.80 -33.26
N GLN A 237 5.52 -17.53 -32.02
CA GLN A 237 5.19 -18.28 -30.83
C GLN A 237 4.02 -17.64 -30.08
N GLU A 238 3.32 -18.51 -29.32
CA GLU A 238 2.32 -18.03 -28.35
C GLU A 238 2.97 -17.17 -27.26
N LEU A 239 2.24 -16.16 -26.80
CA LEU A 239 2.67 -15.32 -25.69
C LEU A 239 2.80 -16.14 -24.39
N HIS A 240 3.82 -15.84 -23.60
CA HIS A 240 4.07 -16.51 -22.32
C HIS A 240 3.23 -15.89 -21.19
N LEU A 241 1.91 -16.17 -21.17
CA LEU A 241 0.98 -15.62 -20.19
C LEU A 241 0.98 -16.36 -18.84
N ASP A 242 1.72 -17.46 -18.73
CA ASP A 242 1.85 -18.21 -17.47
C ASP A 242 2.76 -17.54 -16.44
N ASN A 243 3.65 -16.64 -16.89
CA ASN A 243 4.53 -15.85 -16.04
C ASN A 243 3.81 -14.63 -15.45
N VAL A 244 2.71 -14.85 -14.76
CA VAL A 244 1.95 -13.78 -14.10
C VAL A 244 2.19 -13.79 -12.60
N ILE A 245 2.46 -12.61 -12.05
CA ILE A 245 2.55 -12.40 -10.61
C ILE A 245 1.28 -11.69 -10.14
N LEU A 246 0.65 -12.23 -9.09
CA LEU A 246 -0.50 -11.64 -8.45
C LEU A 246 -0.11 -10.97 -7.15
N TYR A 247 -0.55 -9.72 -6.97
CA TYR A 247 -0.38 -9.03 -5.70
C TYR A 247 -1.49 -7.98 -5.46
N PRO A 248 -1.84 -7.72 -4.20
CA PRO A 248 -2.67 -6.58 -3.86
C PRO A 248 -1.91 -5.27 -4.10
N ASN A 249 -2.58 -4.32 -4.74
CA ASN A 249 -2.05 -2.98 -4.96
C ASN A 249 -3.13 -1.95 -4.61
N ARG A 250 -2.89 -1.12 -3.60
CA ARG A 250 -3.87 -0.17 -3.07
C ARG A 250 -5.21 -0.86 -2.73
N THR A 251 -6.25 -0.61 -3.51
CA THR A 251 -7.61 -1.16 -3.35
C THR A 251 -7.95 -2.22 -4.40
N ALA A 252 -6.96 -2.78 -5.06
CA ALA A 252 -7.14 -3.71 -6.16
C ALA A 252 -6.22 -4.93 -6.07
N ILE A 253 -6.48 -5.92 -6.91
CA ILE A 253 -5.56 -7.03 -7.20
C ILE A 253 -4.98 -6.80 -8.58
N THR A 254 -3.67 -6.85 -8.69
CA THR A 254 -2.93 -6.67 -9.94
C THR A 254 -2.39 -8.00 -10.43
N PHE A 255 -2.62 -8.29 -11.69
CA PHE A 255 -1.95 -9.30 -12.49
C PHE A 255 -0.82 -8.60 -13.24
N ASP A 256 0.40 -8.94 -12.95
CA ASP A 256 1.61 -8.36 -13.55
C ASP A 256 2.27 -9.42 -14.42
N TYR A 257 2.17 -9.24 -15.73
CA TYR A 257 2.71 -10.16 -16.73
C TYR A 257 4.14 -9.79 -17.04
N LEU A 258 5.04 -10.65 -16.60
CA LEU A 258 6.47 -10.49 -16.83
C LEU A 258 6.87 -11.28 -18.06
N ASN A 259 7.69 -10.66 -18.93
CA ASN A 259 8.32 -11.33 -20.04
C ASN A 259 7.36 -12.10 -20.97
N VAL A 260 6.25 -11.48 -21.34
CA VAL A 260 5.19 -12.09 -22.20
C VAL A 260 5.73 -12.55 -23.57
N PHE A 261 6.83 -12.02 -24.02
CA PHE A 261 7.46 -12.38 -25.31
C PHE A 261 8.53 -13.48 -25.20
N GLY A 262 8.77 -14.04 -24.01
CA GLY A 262 9.71 -15.14 -23.80
C GLY A 262 11.17 -14.77 -24.06
N MET A 263 11.54 -13.50 -24.01
CA MET A 263 12.89 -13.05 -24.23
C MET A 263 13.86 -13.49 -23.13
N HIS A 264 15.15 -13.46 -23.46
CA HIS A 264 16.19 -13.68 -22.45
C HIS A 264 16.11 -12.63 -21.34
N GLU A 265 16.36 -13.07 -20.10
CA GLU A 265 16.23 -12.26 -18.89
C GLU A 265 16.98 -10.91 -18.96
N GLU A 266 18.14 -10.88 -19.64
CA GLU A 266 18.95 -9.68 -19.85
C GLU A 266 18.27 -8.63 -20.74
N CYS A 267 17.26 -9.04 -21.52
CA CYS A 267 16.56 -8.23 -22.50
C CYS A 267 15.15 -7.83 -22.10
N GLU A 268 14.66 -8.27 -20.94
CA GLU A 268 13.30 -7.96 -20.46
C GLU A 268 13.01 -6.45 -20.35
N TYR A 269 14.06 -5.63 -20.37
CA TYR A 269 13.95 -4.18 -20.36
C TYR A 269 13.45 -3.58 -21.67
N LEU A 270 13.48 -4.32 -22.74
CA LEU A 270 13.00 -3.87 -24.05
C LEU A 270 11.47 -3.85 -24.12
N ILE A 271 10.80 -4.48 -23.16
CA ILE A 271 9.35 -4.55 -23.10
C ILE A 271 8.82 -3.75 -21.93
N TYR A 272 7.62 -3.20 -22.09
CA TYR A 272 6.88 -2.57 -21.00
C TYR A 272 6.11 -3.64 -20.22
N PRO A 273 6.10 -3.58 -18.89
CA PRO A 273 5.27 -4.46 -18.07
C PRO A 273 3.80 -4.33 -18.45
N ILE A 274 3.12 -5.45 -18.59
CA ILE A 274 1.68 -5.49 -18.83
C ILE A 274 0.98 -5.79 -17.53
N GLN A 275 0.11 -4.88 -17.10
CA GLN A 275 -0.60 -4.99 -15.85
C GLN A 275 -2.10 -4.92 -16.07
N TYR A 276 -2.82 -5.89 -15.52
CA TYR A 276 -4.26 -5.88 -15.44
C TYR A 276 -4.70 -5.79 -13.98
N THR A 277 -5.51 -4.79 -13.66
CA THR A 277 -5.87 -4.49 -12.28
C THR A 277 -7.37 -4.58 -12.10
N ILE A 278 -7.81 -5.38 -11.12
CA ILE A 278 -9.22 -5.58 -10.78
C ILE A 278 -9.47 -5.00 -9.39
N PRO A 279 -10.45 -4.10 -9.23
CA PRO A 279 -10.87 -3.62 -7.91
C PRO A 279 -11.16 -4.79 -6.97
N ILE A 280 -10.76 -4.68 -5.69
CA ILE A 280 -10.89 -5.80 -4.75
C ILE A 280 -12.36 -6.20 -4.55
N GLU A 281 -13.29 -5.26 -4.67
CA GLU A 281 -14.72 -5.51 -4.60
C GLU A 281 -15.23 -6.39 -5.74
N GLU A 282 -14.69 -6.23 -6.94
CA GLU A 282 -15.01 -7.08 -8.09
C GLU A 282 -14.30 -8.43 -8.02
N PHE A 283 -13.18 -8.49 -7.32
CA PHE A 283 -12.38 -9.70 -7.11
C PHE A 283 -12.87 -10.54 -5.92
N LYS A 284 -13.79 -10.02 -5.11
CA LYS A 284 -14.26 -10.68 -3.87
C LYS A 284 -14.81 -12.10 -4.08
N ALA A 285 -15.47 -12.35 -5.22
CA ALA A 285 -15.98 -13.68 -5.56
C ALA A 285 -14.87 -14.74 -5.70
N CYS A 286 -13.64 -14.32 -5.96
CA CYS A 286 -12.47 -15.19 -6.06
C CYS A 286 -11.84 -15.49 -4.69
N ILE A 287 -12.17 -14.74 -3.65
CA ILE A 287 -11.54 -14.86 -2.33
C ILE A 287 -12.30 -15.87 -1.49
N ARG A 288 -11.60 -16.87 -0.95
CA ARG A 288 -12.20 -17.86 -0.02
C ARG A 288 -12.72 -17.15 1.22
N PRO A 289 -13.99 -17.34 1.60
CA PRO A 289 -14.57 -16.78 2.82
C PRO A 289 -13.78 -17.21 4.07
N GLY A 290 -13.57 -16.27 5.00
CA GLY A 290 -12.81 -16.53 6.23
C GLY A 290 -11.31 -16.73 6.04
N SER A 291 -10.82 -16.61 4.80
CA SER A 291 -9.39 -16.67 4.53
C SER A 291 -8.68 -15.38 4.96
N PHE A 292 -7.35 -15.42 4.96
CA PHE A 292 -6.50 -14.27 5.21
C PHE A 292 -6.88 -13.05 4.32
N LEU A 293 -7.11 -13.27 3.03
CA LEU A 293 -7.46 -12.21 2.09
C LEU A 293 -8.85 -11.61 2.33
N SER A 294 -9.77 -12.36 2.94
CA SER A 294 -11.11 -11.84 3.23
C SER A 294 -11.10 -10.64 4.18
N ARG A 295 -10.00 -10.41 4.91
CA ARG A 295 -9.82 -9.20 5.72
C ARG A 295 -9.89 -7.93 4.88
N LEU A 296 -9.42 -7.98 3.63
CA LEU A 296 -9.44 -6.82 2.73
C LEU A 296 -10.87 -6.41 2.34
N LEU A 297 -11.84 -7.33 2.47
CA LEU A 297 -13.25 -7.09 2.16
C LEU A 297 -14.05 -6.48 3.32
N ILE A 298 -13.49 -6.46 4.53
CA ILE A 298 -14.18 -5.94 5.71
C ILE A 298 -14.09 -4.41 5.71
N GLY A 299 -15.24 -3.72 5.63
CA GLY A 299 -15.31 -2.25 5.69
C GLY A 299 -14.74 -1.55 4.44
N SER A 300 -14.86 -2.20 3.29
CA SER A 300 -14.67 -1.59 1.97
C SER A 300 -15.97 -1.04 1.46
#